data_5a16888c09e553be12feae5c9d652a23
#
_entry.id   5a16888c09e553be12feae5c9d652a23
#
_cell.length_a   1.000
_cell.length_b   1.000
_cell.length_c   1.000
_cell.angle_alpha   90.00
_cell.angle_beta   90.00
_cell.angle_gamma   90.00
#
_symmetry.space_group_name_H-M   'P 1'
#
loop_
_entity.id
_entity.type
_entity.pdbx_description
1 polymer ?
#
loop_
_entity_poly.entity_id
_entity_poly.type
_entity_poly.pdbx_seq_one_letter_code
_entity_poly.pdbx_strand_id
1 'polypeptide(L)'
;MKTPIIAPSILAADFANIQREVEMLNASEAGWIHLDVMDGVFVPNISFGLPVCKAIHRYAKKPLDVHLMIEKPENYVEAFKNAGAGIISVHYEACPHLHRNLQQLKDLGVQAGVAINPHTRVNLLRDVIHQIDLVCLMSVNPGFGGQTFIESTYEKVQALRSIIDNAGAGTKIEVDGGITIENAKPLLEAGADVLVAGSFVFRSENPIDTISNLKNVLITGV
;
A
#
# COMPACT_ATOMS: atom_id res chain seq x y z
N MET A 1 -9.24 20.15 2.33
CA MET A 1 -8.95 18.73 2.59
C MET A 1 -8.01 18.24 1.50
N LYS A 2 -7.05 17.35 1.81
CA LYS A 2 -6.20 16.74 0.78
C LYS A 2 -7.03 15.71 0.00
N THR A 3 -6.86 15.65 -1.32
CA THR A 3 -7.44 14.60 -2.15
C THR A 3 -6.73 13.27 -1.84
N PRO A 4 -7.45 12.20 -1.50
CA PRO A 4 -6.84 10.93 -1.20
C PRO A 4 -6.20 10.28 -2.45
N ILE A 5 -5.20 9.45 -2.22
CA ILE A 5 -4.60 8.60 -3.24
C ILE A 5 -5.32 7.24 -3.17
N ILE A 6 -5.87 6.80 -4.29
CA ILE A 6 -6.40 5.44 -4.41
C ILE A 6 -5.36 4.59 -5.12
N ALA A 7 -4.99 3.48 -4.49
CA ALA A 7 -4.00 2.51 -4.95
C ALA A 7 -4.66 1.13 -5.16
N PRO A 8 -5.24 0.85 -6.34
CA PRO A 8 -5.84 -0.47 -6.58
C PRO A 8 -4.78 -1.58 -6.56
N SER A 9 -5.04 -2.64 -5.75
CA SER A 9 -4.14 -3.79 -5.66
C SER A 9 -4.36 -4.77 -6.80
N ILE A 10 -3.32 -4.98 -7.59
CA ILE A 10 -3.27 -5.94 -8.69
C ILE A 10 -3.49 -7.39 -8.22
N LEU A 11 -3.33 -7.69 -6.94
CA LEU A 11 -3.60 -9.02 -6.39
C LEU A 11 -5.03 -9.53 -6.70
N ALA A 12 -5.98 -8.60 -6.89
CA ALA A 12 -7.37 -8.91 -7.22
C ALA A 12 -7.70 -8.84 -8.72
N ALA A 13 -6.73 -8.52 -9.57
CA ALA A 13 -6.90 -8.36 -11.01
C ALA A 13 -6.94 -9.70 -11.76
N ASP A 14 -7.33 -9.68 -13.03
CA ASP A 14 -7.23 -10.83 -13.93
C ASP A 14 -5.78 -11.00 -14.43
N PHE A 15 -5.03 -11.91 -13.82
CA PHE A 15 -3.64 -12.18 -14.18
C PHE A 15 -3.45 -12.69 -15.62
N ALA A 16 -4.48 -13.30 -16.23
CA ALA A 16 -4.41 -13.73 -17.61
C ALA A 16 -4.44 -12.52 -18.59
N ASN A 17 -4.90 -11.35 -18.12
CA ASN A 17 -5.06 -10.14 -18.92
C ASN A 17 -4.43 -8.91 -18.24
N ILE A 18 -3.29 -9.10 -17.57
CA ILE A 18 -2.66 -8.06 -16.72
C ILE A 18 -2.40 -6.74 -17.45
N GLN A 19 -2.06 -6.76 -18.74
CA GLN A 19 -1.89 -5.54 -19.52
C GLN A 19 -3.18 -4.73 -19.58
N ARG A 20 -4.31 -5.35 -19.90
CA ARG A 20 -5.62 -4.70 -19.94
C ARG A 20 -5.99 -4.07 -18.59
N GLU A 21 -5.71 -4.78 -17.50
CA GLU A 21 -5.98 -4.28 -16.14
C GLU A 21 -5.13 -3.03 -15.85
N VAL A 22 -3.85 -3.04 -16.20
CA VAL A 22 -2.96 -1.88 -16.04
C VAL A 22 -3.40 -0.69 -16.92
N GLU A 23 -3.81 -0.94 -18.16
CA GLU A 23 -4.32 0.10 -19.06
C GLU A 23 -5.62 0.72 -18.53
N MET A 24 -6.51 -0.07 -17.95
CA MET A 24 -7.73 0.40 -17.26
C MET A 24 -7.36 1.31 -16.06
N LEU A 25 -6.39 0.89 -15.23
CA LEU A 25 -5.92 1.71 -14.12
C LEU A 25 -5.26 3.02 -14.59
N ASN A 26 -4.51 3.00 -15.71
CA ASN A 26 -3.96 4.21 -16.30
C ASN A 26 -5.05 5.21 -16.72
N ALA A 27 -6.18 4.72 -17.23
CA ALA A 27 -7.32 5.54 -17.66
C ALA A 27 -8.17 6.04 -16.48
N SER A 28 -8.06 5.43 -15.30
CA SER A 28 -8.84 5.78 -14.11
C SER A 28 -8.19 6.94 -13.31
N GLU A 29 -8.86 7.36 -12.24
CA GLU A 29 -8.34 8.33 -11.28
C GLU A 29 -7.45 7.71 -10.17
N ALA A 30 -7.03 6.45 -10.30
CA ALA A 30 -6.05 5.84 -9.40
C ALA A 30 -4.78 6.70 -9.34
N GLY A 31 -4.22 6.88 -8.16
CA GLY A 31 -2.97 7.61 -7.98
C GLY A 31 -1.74 6.72 -8.14
N TRP A 32 -1.81 5.49 -7.64
CA TRP A 32 -0.76 4.46 -7.68
C TRP A 32 -1.33 3.13 -8.17
N ILE A 33 -0.42 2.18 -8.45
CA ILE A 33 -0.75 0.76 -8.69
C ILE A 33 -0.06 -0.04 -7.60
N HIS A 34 -0.85 -0.70 -6.73
CA HIS A 34 -0.34 -1.46 -5.60
C HIS A 34 -0.05 -2.92 -5.97
N LEU A 35 1.13 -3.41 -5.57
CA LEU A 35 1.65 -4.74 -5.92
C LEU A 35 1.99 -5.53 -4.65
N ASP A 36 1.15 -6.49 -4.30
CA ASP A 36 1.31 -7.38 -3.15
C ASP A 36 2.22 -8.58 -3.49
N VAL A 37 3.49 -8.53 -3.09
CA VAL A 37 4.47 -9.59 -3.31
C VAL A 37 4.57 -10.48 -2.08
N MET A 38 4.34 -11.78 -2.27
CA MET A 38 4.29 -12.78 -1.21
C MET A 38 5.19 -13.98 -1.55
N ASP A 39 5.94 -14.46 -0.56
CA ASP A 39 6.94 -15.54 -0.73
C ASP A 39 6.53 -16.91 -0.18
N GLY A 40 5.38 -17.00 0.49
CA GLY A 40 4.92 -18.23 1.14
C GLY A 40 5.65 -18.55 2.46
N VAL A 41 6.50 -17.64 2.96
CA VAL A 41 7.25 -17.79 4.21
C VAL A 41 6.80 -16.75 5.23
N PHE A 42 6.86 -15.47 4.89
CA PHE A 42 6.36 -14.39 5.76
C PHE A 42 4.84 -14.44 5.89
N VAL A 43 4.14 -14.79 4.81
CA VAL A 43 2.68 -15.03 4.79
C VAL A 43 2.39 -16.39 4.18
N PRO A 44 1.28 -17.08 4.55
CA PRO A 44 0.96 -18.44 4.08
C PRO A 44 0.35 -18.44 2.66
N ASN A 45 0.90 -17.64 1.76
CA ASN A 45 0.47 -17.52 0.36
C ASN A 45 1.65 -17.09 -0.52
N ILE A 46 1.63 -17.50 -1.80
CA ILE A 46 2.55 -17.05 -2.84
C ILE A 46 1.74 -16.28 -3.87
N SER A 47 2.13 -15.05 -4.19
CA SER A 47 1.45 -14.26 -5.21
C SER A 47 2.23 -14.22 -6.53
N PHE A 48 3.08 -13.25 -6.69
CA PHE A 48 3.91 -13.04 -7.87
C PHE A 48 5.21 -12.34 -7.48
N GLY A 49 6.16 -12.27 -8.43
CA GLY A 49 7.47 -11.67 -8.19
C GLY A 49 7.94 -10.78 -9.33
N LEU A 50 9.26 -10.61 -9.42
CA LEU A 50 9.93 -9.70 -10.33
C LEU A 50 9.48 -9.76 -11.81
N PRO A 51 9.21 -10.95 -12.41
CA PRO A 51 8.78 -11.00 -13.80
C PRO A 51 7.43 -10.30 -14.05
N VAL A 52 6.49 -10.44 -13.11
CA VAL A 52 5.16 -9.81 -13.19
C VAL A 52 5.30 -8.29 -12.92
N CYS A 53 6.08 -7.88 -11.92
CA CYS A 53 6.34 -6.46 -11.67
C CYS A 53 6.94 -5.76 -12.89
N LYS A 54 7.92 -6.38 -13.56
CA LYS A 54 8.50 -5.87 -14.83
C LYS A 54 7.47 -5.80 -15.96
N ALA A 55 6.58 -6.78 -16.07
CA ALA A 55 5.51 -6.78 -17.07
C ALA A 55 4.52 -5.63 -16.83
N ILE A 56 4.11 -5.42 -15.58
CA ILE A 56 3.25 -4.31 -15.17
C ILE A 56 3.92 -2.97 -15.45
N HIS A 57 5.19 -2.80 -15.03
CA HIS A 57 5.95 -1.56 -15.24
C HIS A 57 6.03 -1.15 -16.71
N ARG A 58 6.10 -2.10 -17.63
CA ARG A 58 6.16 -1.82 -19.08
C ARG A 58 4.95 -1.03 -19.59
N TYR A 59 3.78 -1.21 -18.98
CA TYR A 59 2.53 -0.58 -19.40
C TYR A 59 2.04 0.48 -18.42
N ALA A 60 2.54 0.50 -17.18
CA ALA A 60 2.12 1.42 -16.15
C ALA A 60 2.57 2.86 -16.46
N LYS A 61 1.64 3.81 -16.32
CA LYS A 61 1.88 5.25 -16.37
C LYS A 61 1.82 5.90 -14.98
N LYS A 62 1.52 5.12 -13.97
CA LYS A 62 1.38 5.53 -12.58
C LYS A 62 2.50 4.91 -11.76
N PRO A 63 2.92 5.52 -10.63
CA PRO A 63 3.88 4.93 -9.73
C PRO A 63 3.48 3.52 -9.30
N LEU A 64 4.45 2.60 -9.28
CA LEU A 64 4.28 1.27 -8.70
C LEU A 64 4.63 1.34 -7.22
N ASP A 65 3.67 1.00 -6.39
CA ASP A 65 3.76 0.87 -4.96
C ASP A 65 3.87 -0.61 -4.62
N VAL A 66 5.07 -1.05 -4.25
CA VAL A 66 5.41 -2.46 -4.07
C VAL A 66 5.45 -2.79 -2.58
N HIS A 67 4.50 -3.60 -2.16
CA HIS A 67 4.37 -4.10 -0.80
C HIS A 67 5.01 -5.50 -0.69
N LEU A 68 6.12 -5.59 0.05
CA LEU A 68 6.89 -6.82 0.20
C LEU A 68 6.50 -7.58 1.46
N MET A 69 5.61 -8.55 1.32
CA MET A 69 5.26 -9.55 2.34
C MET A 69 6.19 -10.77 2.21
N ILE A 70 7.49 -10.53 2.40
CA ILE A 70 8.54 -11.53 2.22
C ILE A 70 9.56 -11.50 3.38
N GLU A 71 10.21 -12.62 3.62
CA GLU A 71 11.35 -12.70 4.53
C GLU A 71 12.60 -12.05 3.93
N LYS A 72 13.41 -11.38 4.78
CA LYS A 72 14.69 -10.75 4.39
C LYS A 72 14.56 -9.84 3.16
N PRO A 73 13.62 -8.86 3.19
CA PRO A 73 13.33 -7.99 2.04
C PRO A 73 14.56 -7.21 1.56
N GLU A 74 15.54 -6.95 2.41
CA GLU A 74 16.80 -6.27 2.08
C GLU A 74 17.56 -6.93 0.94
N ASN A 75 17.37 -8.22 0.72
CA ASN A 75 18.02 -8.96 -0.37
C ASN A 75 17.37 -8.67 -1.74
N TYR A 76 16.18 -8.08 -1.78
CA TYR A 76 15.36 -7.96 -2.98
C TYR A 76 15.00 -6.52 -3.37
N VAL A 77 15.14 -5.53 -2.47
CA VAL A 77 14.70 -4.14 -2.71
C VAL A 77 15.34 -3.53 -3.97
N GLU A 78 16.62 -3.80 -4.22
CA GLU A 78 17.30 -3.34 -5.45
C GLU A 78 16.70 -3.98 -6.70
N ALA A 79 16.39 -5.27 -6.65
CA ALA A 79 15.79 -5.98 -7.78
C ALA A 79 14.36 -5.46 -8.08
N PHE A 80 13.56 -5.13 -7.04
CA PHE A 80 12.23 -4.52 -7.22
C PHE A 80 12.32 -3.07 -7.72
N LYS A 81 13.27 -2.27 -7.24
CA LYS A 81 13.57 -0.95 -7.81
C LYS A 81 13.87 -1.07 -9.30
N ASN A 82 14.72 -2.02 -9.69
CA ASN A 82 15.07 -2.27 -11.10
C ASN A 82 13.91 -2.88 -11.91
N ALA A 83 12.90 -3.43 -11.24
CA ALA A 83 11.64 -3.88 -11.84
C ALA A 83 10.60 -2.74 -12.00
N GLY A 84 10.94 -1.51 -11.59
CA GLY A 84 10.12 -0.32 -11.78
C GLY A 84 9.39 0.19 -10.53
N ALA A 85 9.70 -0.34 -9.34
CA ALA A 85 9.12 0.16 -8.10
C ALA A 85 9.51 1.62 -7.85
N GLY A 86 8.52 2.48 -7.64
CA GLY A 86 8.70 3.87 -7.20
C GLY A 86 8.62 4.01 -5.68
N ILE A 87 7.84 3.13 -5.05
CA ILE A 87 7.65 3.02 -3.61
C ILE A 87 7.87 1.56 -3.25
N ILE A 88 8.59 1.28 -2.16
CA ILE A 88 8.77 -0.08 -1.64
C ILE A 88 8.47 -0.07 -0.15
N SER A 89 7.47 -0.83 0.26
CA SER A 89 7.09 -1.05 1.66
C SER A 89 7.59 -2.42 2.12
N VAL A 90 8.40 -2.43 3.19
CA VAL A 90 8.90 -3.64 3.85
C VAL A 90 8.21 -3.80 5.20
N HIS A 91 7.89 -5.03 5.60
CA HIS A 91 7.29 -5.27 6.91
C HIS A 91 8.28 -5.01 8.04
N TYR A 92 7.83 -4.25 9.05
CA TYR A 92 8.57 -4.06 10.29
C TYR A 92 9.01 -5.40 10.89
N GLU A 93 8.11 -6.38 10.88
CA GLU A 93 8.29 -7.71 11.46
C GLU A 93 9.30 -8.57 10.69
N ALA A 94 9.55 -8.27 9.42
CA ALA A 94 10.55 -8.94 8.58
C ALA A 94 11.93 -8.26 8.63
N CYS A 95 12.06 -7.10 9.33
CA CYS A 95 13.24 -6.25 9.29
C CYS A 95 13.91 -6.09 10.69
N PRO A 96 14.72 -7.04 11.15
CA PRO A 96 15.45 -6.89 12.42
C PRO A 96 16.32 -5.62 12.50
N HIS A 97 16.73 -5.10 11.35
CA HIS A 97 17.55 -3.89 11.22
C HIS A 97 16.83 -2.81 10.39
N LEU A 98 15.59 -2.45 10.78
CA LEU A 98 14.73 -1.55 10.02
C LEU A 98 15.41 -0.25 9.60
N HIS A 99 16.15 0.41 10.50
CA HIS A 99 16.88 1.65 10.18
C HIS A 99 17.82 1.48 8.97
N ARG A 100 18.55 0.36 8.91
CA ARG A 100 19.44 0.04 7.79
C ARG A 100 18.66 -0.21 6.49
N ASN A 101 17.52 -0.90 6.60
CA ASN A 101 16.68 -1.19 5.42
C ASN A 101 16.10 0.10 4.84
N LEU A 102 15.66 1.04 5.69
CA LEU A 102 15.19 2.36 5.26
C LEU A 102 16.31 3.15 4.56
N GLN A 103 17.54 3.14 5.12
CA GLN A 103 18.69 3.78 4.48
C GLN A 103 18.96 3.18 3.10
N GLN A 104 18.93 1.84 2.97
CA GLN A 104 19.12 1.15 1.70
C GLN A 104 18.07 1.59 0.65
N LEU A 105 16.78 1.70 1.04
CA LEU A 105 15.72 2.19 0.15
C LEU A 105 15.98 3.62 -0.31
N LYS A 106 16.37 4.50 0.62
CA LYS A 106 16.72 5.91 0.30
C LYS A 106 17.93 6.00 -0.64
N ASP A 107 18.98 5.21 -0.43
CA ASP A 107 20.18 5.17 -1.27
C ASP A 107 19.85 4.69 -2.70
N LEU A 108 18.85 3.84 -2.85
CA LEU A 108 18.31 3.40 -4.15
C LEU A 108 17.43 4.46 -4.84
N GLY A 109 17.05 5.54 -4.14
CA GLY A 109 16.22 6.61 -4.68
C GLY A 109 14.73 6.26 -4.84
N VAL A 110 14.24 5.25 -4.08
CA VAL A 110 12.79 4.94 -4.00
C VAL A 110 12.19 5.55 -2.73
N GLN A 111 10.87 5.76 -2.73
CA GLN A 111 10.18 6.14 -1.50
C GLN A 111 10.22 4.94 -0.53
N ALA A 112 10.71 5.20 0.69
CA ALA A 112 10.89 4.19 1.71
C ALA A 112 9.60 3.98 2.51
N GLY A 113 8.97 2.83 2.33
CA GLY A 113 7.76 2.41 3.03
C GLY A 113 8.04 1.40 4.14
N VAL A 114 7.21 1.45 5.18
CA VAL A 114 7.16 0.43 6.25
C VAL A 114 5.73 -0.05 6.39
N ALA A 115 5.52 -1.35 6.24
CA ALA A 115 4.25 -2.00 6.56
C ALA A 115 4.28 -2.56 7.98
N ILE A 116 3.15 -2.52 8.69
CA ILE A 116 2.99 -3.13 10.01
C ILE A 116 1.70 -3.95 10.11
N ASN A 117 1.81 -5.10 10.74
CA ASN A 117 0.69 -6.01 10.97
C ASN A 117 -0.40 -5.39 11.88
N PRO A 118 -1.64 -5.93 11.88
CA PRO A 118 -2.73 -5.43 12.72
C PRO A 118 -2.38 -5.36 14.22
N HIS A 119 -1.60 -6.31 14.73
CA HIS A 119 -1.20 -6.38 16.14
C HIS A 119 0.05 -5.56 16.51
N THR A 120 0.80 -5.04 15.53
CA THR A 120 2.04 -4.25 15.75
C THR A 120 1.69 -2.80 16.08
N ARG A 121 2.28 -2.26 17.14
CA ARG A 121 2.00 -0.89 17.61
C ARG A 121 2.73 0.16 16.76
N VAL A 122 2.06 1.25 16.38
CA VAL A 122 2.63 2.35 15.59
C VAL A 122 3.76 3.11 16.30
N ASN A 123 3.79 3.12 17.62
CA ASN A 123 4.83 3.82 18.39
C ASN A 123 6.23 3.23 18.20
N LEU A 124 6.36 2.01 17.70
CA LEU A 124 7.64 1.38 17.32
C LEU A 124 8.32 2.11 16.15
N LEU A 125 7.60 2.91 15.39
CA LEU A 125 8.13 3.67 14.25
C LEU A 125 8.64 5.07 14.65
N ARG A 126 8.42 5.51 15.88
CA ARG A 126 8.73 6.88 16.34
C ARG A 126 10.17 7.29 16.07
N ASP A 127 11.14 6.40 16.39
CA ASP A 127 12.56 6.71 16.29
C ASP A 127 13.09 6.77 14.85
N VAL A 128 12.33 6.24 13.89
CA VAL A 128 12.68 6.20 12.46
C VAL A 128 11.73 6.99 11.58
N ILE A 129 10.74 7.69 12.14
CA ILE A 129 9.63 8.31 11.40
C ILE A 129 10.11 9.31 10.32
N HIS A 130 11.20 10.03 10.56
CA HIS A 130 11.78 10.97 9.60
C HIS A 130 12.43 10.30 8.39
N GLN A 131 12.68 8.99 8.46
CA GLN A 131 13.24 8.21 7.35
C GLN A 131 12.16 7.53 6.52
N ILE A 132 10.91 7.55 7.00
CA ILE A 132 9.78 6.86 6.37
C ILE A 132 8.99 7.83 5.50
N ASP A 133 8.81 7.51 4.23
CA ASP A 133 7.94 8.28 3.33
C ASP A 133 6.48 7.79 3.37
N LEU A 134 6.28 6.49 3.66
CA LEU A 134 4.98 5.83 3.69
C LEU A 134 4.92 4.81 4.82
N VAL A 135 3.86 4.84 5.63
CA VAL A 135 3.52 3.73 6.54
C VAL A 135 2.27 3.04 6.01
N CYS A 136 2.39 1.76 5.66
CA CYS A 136 1.28 0.90 5.28
C CYS A 136 0.74 0.20 6.53
N LEU A 137 -0.45 0.59 6.98
CA LEU A 137 -1.18 -0.04 8.07
C LEU A 137 -2.03 -1.18 7.52
N MET A 138 -1.70 -2.41 7.93
CA MET A 138 -2.55 -3.55 7.60
C MET A 138 -3.86 -3.45 8.38
N SER A 139 -4.96 -3.42 7.65
CA SER A 139 -6.33 -3.47 8.18
C SER A 139 -6.99 -4.85 8.04
N VAL A 140 -6.20 -5.82 7.60
CA VAL A 140 -6.47 -7.26 7.60
C VAL A 140 -5.18 -8.00 7.93
N ASN A 141 -5.23 -9.31 8.17
CA ASN A 141 -3.99 -10.09 8.24
C ASN A 141 -3.37 -10.19 6.83
N PRO A 142 -2.07 -9.88 6.65
CA PRO A 142 -1.44 -9.96 5.33
C PRO A 142 -1.47 -11.40 4.78
N GLY A 143 -1.52 -11.54 3.43
CA GLY A 143 -1.46 -12.82 2.75
C GLY A 143 -2.63 -13.13 1.81
N PHE A 144 -3.82 -12.57 2.01
CA PHE A 144 -4.99 -12.85 1.17
C PHE A 144 -5.84 -11.61 0.94
N GLY A 145 -6.37 -11.47 -0.27
CA GLY A 145 -7.36 -10.43 -0.58
C GLY A 145 -8.78 -10.82 -0.14
N GLY A 146 -9.69 -9.83 -0.09
CA GLY A 146 -11.12 -10.04 0.18
C GLY A 146 -11.47 -10.35 1.63
N GLN A 147 -10.60 -10.03 2.58
CA GLN A 147 -10.85 -10.19 4.02
C GLN A 147 -11.70 -9.05 4.58
N THR A 148 -12.32 -9.31 5.74
CA THR A 148 -13.09 -8.32 6.49
C THR A 148 -12.16 -7.32 7.16
N PHE A 149 -12.50 -6.03 7.06
CA PHE A 149 -11.78 -4.91 7.68
C PHE A 149 -11.73 -5.03 9.21
N ILE A 150 -10.60 -4.71 9.81
CA ILE A 150 -10.38 -4.70 11.26
C ILE A 150 -10.63 -3.29 11.80
N GLU A 151 -11.72 -3.10 12.56
CA GLU A 151 -12.20 -1.79 13.05
C GLU A 151 -11.17 -1.01 13.90
N SER A 152 -10.32 -1.69 14.67
CA SER A 152 -9.27 -1.02 15.47
C SER A 152 -8.23 -0.27 14.61
N THR A 153 -8.28 -0.43 13.30
CA THR A 153 -7.42 0.32 12.35
C THR A 153 -7.68 1.83 12.42
N TYR A 154 -8.92 2.28 12.68
CA TYR A 154 -9.21 3.72 12.81
C TYR A 154 -8.39 4.38 13.92
N GLU A 155 -8.39 3.78 15.12
CA GLU A 155 -7.58 4.27 16.24
C GLU A 155 -6.08 4.24 15.91
N LYS A 156 -5.65 3.21 15.19
CA LYS A 156 -4.27 3.03 14.76
C LYS A 156 -3.82 4.13 13.78
N VAL A 157 -4.68 4.51 12.82
CA VAL A 157 -4.47 5.63 11.91
C VAL A 157 -4.33 6.94 12.69
N GLN A 158 -5.25 7.23 13.61
CA GLN A 158 -5.22 8.45 14.44
C GLN A 158 -3.94 8.53 15.29
N ALA A 159 -3.56 7.41 15.92
CA ALA A 159 -2.33 7.34 16.73
C ALA A 159 -1.08 7.59 15.88
N LEU A 160 -1.01 7.01 14.67
CA LEU A 160 0.11 7.22 13.76
C LEU A 160 0.15 8.66 13.24
N ARG A 161 -1.00 9.24 12.87
CA ARG A 161 -1.12 10.65 12.44
C ARG A 161 -0.57 11.57 13.53
N SER A 162 -0.93 11.34 14.79
CA SER A 162 -0.42 12.11 15.92
C SER A 162 1.10 12.00 16.06
N ILE A 163 1.70 10.83 15.83
CA ILE A 163 3.15 10.66 15.85
C ILE A 163 3.82 11.46 14.74
N ILE A 164 3.28 11.39 13.51
CA ILE A 164 3.81 12.09 12.33
C ILE A 164 3.74 13.61 12.54
N ASP A 165 2.59 14.12 12.97
CA ASP A 165 2.36 15.56 13.16
C ASP A 165 3.25 16.11 14.30
N ASN A 166 3.37 15.39 15.42
CA ASN A 166 4.24 15.79 16.54
C ASN A 166 5.73 15.79 16.16
N ALA A 167 6.13 14.91 15.23
CA ALA A 167 7.49 14.89 14.71
C ALA A 167 7.72 15.92 13.60
N GLY A 168 6.68 16.55 13.03
CA GLY A 168 6.80 17.38 11.84
C GLY A 168 7.26 16.62 10.60
N ALA A 169 6.99 15.31 10.54
CA ALA A 169 7.39 14.45 9.43
C ALA A 169 6.42 14.54 8.25
N GLY A 170 6.92 14.33 7.03
CA GLY A 170 6.13 14.32 5.79
C GLY A 170 5.54 12.94 5.43
N THR A 171 5.59 11.97 6.33
CA THR A 171 5.18 10.58 6.12
C THR A 171 3.71 10.47 5.77
N LYS A 172 3.37 9.71 4.71
CA LYS A 172 1.99 9.37 4.38
C LYS A 172 1.53 8.14 5.15
N ILE A 173 0.24 8.06 5.41
CA ILE A 173 -0.43 6.88 5.97
C ILE A 173 -1.21 6.19 4.86
N GLU A 174 -0.85 4.97 4.57
CA GLU A 174 -1.57 4.06 3.72
C GLU A 174 -2.32 3.03 4.56
N VAL A 175 -3.52 2.64 4.12
CA VAL A 175 -4.31 1.58 4.75
C VAL A 175 -4.59 0.51 3.73
N ASP A 176 -4.19 -0.72 4.03
CA ASP A 176 -4.32 -1.87 3.16
C ASP A 176 -5.12 -3.00 3.78
N GLY A 177 -6.22 -3.35 3.10
CA GLY A 177 -7.08 -4.49 3.40
C GLY A 177 -8.53 -4.14 3.71
N GLY A 178 -9.46 -4.78 3.02
CA GLY A 178 -10.90 -4.66 3.27
C GLY A 178 -11.49 -3.27 3.03
N ILE A 179 -10.85 -2.44 2.19
CA ILE A 179 -11.33 -1.09 1.88
C ILE A 179 -12.58 -1.16 1.01
N THR A 180 -13.61 -0.41 1.43
CA THR A 180 -14.89 -0.23 0.73
C THR A 180 -15.30 1.24 0.80
N ILE A 181 -16.41 1.59 0.17
CA ILE A 181 -16.92 2.97 0.21
C ILE A 181 -17.34 3.38 1.64
N GLU A 182 -17.84 2.44 2.44
CA GLU A 182 -18.35 2.68 3.78
C GLU A 182 -17.24 3.04 4.78
N ASN A 183 -16.04 2.41 4.64
CA ASN A 183 -14.93 2.65 5.56
C ASN A 183 -13.91 3.68 5.04
N ALA A 184 -13.95 4.02 3.76
CA ALA A 184 -13.02 4.97 3.14
C ALA A 184 -13.10 6.36 3.80
N LYS A 185 -14.30 6.94 3.94
CA LYS A 185 -14.48 8.27 4.55
C LYS A 185 -14.00 8.32 6.00
N PRO A 186 -14.41 7.43 6.92
CA PRO A 186 -13.87 7.40 8.28
C PRO A 186 -12.35 7.26 8.36
N LEU A 187 -11.72 6.48 7.47
CA LEU A 187 -10.27 6.33 7.42
C LEU A 187 -9.56 7.62 7.03
N LEU A 188 -10.07 8.33 6.02
CA LEU A 188 -9.53 9.62 5.59
C LEU A 188 -9.71 10.69 6.67
N GLU A 189 -10.85 10.71 7.35
CA GLU A 189 -11.11 11.61 8.50
C GLU A 189 -10.19 11.28 9.69
N ALA A 190 -9.85 10.00 9.90
CA ALA A 190 -8.88 9.58 10.90
C ALA A 190 -7.43 9.99 10.57
N GLY A 191 -7.14 10.34 9.31
CA GLY A 191 -5.83 10.84 8.87
C GLY A 191 -5.10 9.98 7.85
N ALA A 192 -5.75 9.01 7.21
CA ALA A 192 -5.17 8.27 6.09
C ALA A 192 -4.97 9.19 4.86
N ASP A 193 -3.91 8.95 4.10
CA ASP A 193 -3.60 9.66 2.85
C ASP A 193 -3.82 8.77 1.63
N VAL A 194 -3.66 7.44 1.79
CA VAL A 194 -3.70 6.44 0.70
C VAL A 194 -4.59 5.27 1.11
N LEU A 195 -5.46 4.83 0.19
CA LEU A 195 -6.34 3.68 0.39
C LEU A 195 -6.03 2.60 -0.66
N VAL A 196 -5.65 1.42 -0.21
CA VAL A 196 -5.43 0.25 -1.06
C VAL A 196 -6.74 -0.52 -1.20
N ALA A 197 -7.28 -0.57 -2.41
CA ALA A 197 -8.55 -1.23 -2.70
C ALA A 197 -8.37 -2.28 -3.80
N GLY A 198 -8.35 -3.55 -3.44
CA GLY A 198 -8.24 -4.66 -4.39
C GLY A 198 -9.60 -5.17 -4.84
N SER A 199 -10.16 -6.12 -4.11
CA SER A 199 -11.42 -6.81 -4.47
C SER A 199 -12.59 -5.86 -4.68
N PHE A 200 -12.69 -4.78 -3.92
CA PHE A 200 -13.76 -3.79 -4.05
C PHE A 200 -13.74 -3.10 -5.42
N VAL A 201 -12.55 -2.85 -5.98
CA VAL A 201 -12.38 -2.25 -7.31
C VAL A 201 -12.56 -3.31 -8.40
N PHE A 202 -11.76 -4.37 -8.39
CA PHE A 202 -11.68 -5.31 -9.51
C PHE A 202 -12.90 -6.24 -9.68
N ARG A 203 -13.74 -6.39 -8.64
CA ARG A 203 -15.00 -7.16 -8.72
C ARG A 203 -16.23 -6.29 -8.94
N SER A 204 -16.08 -4.96 -9.01
CA SER A 204 -17.18 -4.05 -9.30
C SER A 204 -17.59 -4.14 -10.77
N GLU A 205 -18.82 -3.75 -11.08
CA GLU A 205 -19.30 -3.67 -12.47
C GLU A 205 -18.53 -2.63 -13.31
N ASN A 206 -18.10 -1.53 -12.66
CA ASN A 206 -17.30 -0.49 -13.29
C ASN A 206 -16.13 -0.08 -12.37
N PRO A 207 -14.93 -0.68 -12.53
CA PRO A 207 -13.76 -0.36 -11.73
C PRO A 207 -13.34 1.12 -11.80
N ILE A 208 -13.49 1.78 -12.95
CA ILE A 208 -13.13 3.20 -13.12
C ILE A 208 -14.01 4.10 -12.26
N ASP A 209 -15.33 3.89 -12.29
CA ASP A 209 -16.27 4.66 -11.47
C ASP A 209 -16.08 4.35 -9.98
N THR A 210 -15.78 3.11 -9.62
CA THR A 210 -15.50 2.72 -8.24
C THR A 210 -14.28 3.46 -7.68
N ILE A 211 -13.21 3.59 -8.48
CA ILE A 211 -12.02 4.35 -8.10
C ILE A 211 -12.36 5.84 -7.94
N SER A 212 -13.14 6.41 -8.86
CA SER A 212 -13.58 7.81 -8.79
C SER A 212 -14.43 8.08 -7.55
N ASN A 213 -15.36 7.18 -7.22
CA ASN A 213 -16.21 7.28 -6.02
C ASN A 213 -15.38 7.24 -4.74
N LEU A 214 -14.41 6.31 -4.62
CA LEU A 214 -13.49 6.26 -3.48
C LEU A 214 -12.68 7.55 -3.35
N LYS A 215 -12.18 8.10 -4.46
CA LYS A 215 -11.38 9.32 -4.47
C LYS A 215 -12.18 10.56 -4.03
N ASN A 216 -13.46 10.59 -4.38
CA ASN A 216 -14.34 11.74 -4.13
C ASN A 216 -15.22 11.58 -2.88
N VAL A 217 -15.04 10.52 -2.08
CA VAL A 217 -15.90 10.20 -0.93
C VAL A 217 -15.99 11.30 0.12
N LEU A 218 -14.97 12.16 0.27
CA LEU A 218 -14.99 13.33 1.16
C LEU A 218 -15.82 14.50 0.60
N ILE A 219 -16.06 14.53 -0.71
CA ILE A 219 -16.73 15.64 -1.40
C ILE A 219 -18.20 15.32 -1.60
N THR A 220 -18.51 14.08 -1.97
CA THR A 220 -19.86 13.67 -2.39
C THR A 220 -20.80 13.39 -1.23
N GLY A 221 -20.32 13.25 0.01
CA GLY A 221 -21.18 13.08 1.19
C GLY A 221 -21.97 11.76 1.21
N VAL A 222 -21.57 10.76 0.41
CA VAL A 222 -22.18 9.42 0.38
C VAL A 222 -21.67 8.60 1.55
#